data_8fe2ff70f49654e703cb924cfbbce7d9
#
_entry.id   8fe2ff70f49654e703cb924cfbbce7d9
#
_cell.length_a   1.000
_cell.length_b   1.000
_cell.length_c   1.000
_cell.angle_alpha   90.00
_cell.angle_beta   90.00
_cell.angle_gamma   90.00
#
_symmetry.space_group_name_H-M   'P 1'
#
loop_
_entity.id
_entity.type
_entity.pdbx_description
1 polymer ?
#
loop_
_entity_poly.entity_id
_entity_poly.type
_entity_poly.pdbx_seq_one_letter_code
_entity_poly.pdbx_strand_id
1 'polypeptide(L)'
;MPKSSTTLHKNFLRKLTAIIQMRRNFERAFSSSAIQTEDICQAYAGLYLDLFTEFESLVEKLFIGLLNGQVKSHNSSVSKKITIRPISEIETVLLGKKSYLEWLPYSDNTLNRANIYFNNGNPFTFLNQIQKDKISNYHKIRNAIAHKSKKAINDFNQIISPLTLFPHERTPQGFLRSIPNIATGKTQLEIIIDELKAISFTLCN
;
A
#
# COMPACT_ATOMS: atom_id res chain seq x y z
N MET A 1 -25.33 11.35 2.96
CA MET A 1 -24.33 12.06 3.78
C MET A 1 -22.92 11.61 3.36
N PRO A 2 -21.91 12.51 3.34
CA PRO A 2 -20.53 12.14 3.06
C PRO A 2 -20.01 11.12 4.09
N LYS A 3 -19.20 10.15 3.62
CA LYS A 3 -18.52 9.19 4.51
C LYS A 3 -17.34 9.90 5.22
N SER A 4 -17.02 9.49 6.44
CA SER A 4 -15.78 9.95 7.09
C SER A 4 -14.56 9.25 6.48
N SER A 5 -13.42 9.94 6.39
CA SER A 5 -12.12 9.35 6.07
C SER A 5 -11.76 8.20 7.03
N THR A 6 -12.14 8.32 8.31
CA THR A 6 -12.02 7.25 9.31
C THR A 6 -12.77 5.98 8.91
N THR A 7 -13.90 6.09 8.17
CA THR A 7 -14.61 4.90 7.65
C THR A 7 -13.79 4.18 6.58
N LEU A 8 -13.08 4.90 5.72
CA LEU A 8 -12.17 4.30 4.74
C LEU A 8 -11.03 3.56 5.45
N HIS A 9 -10.43 4.18 6.47
CA HIS A 9 -9.41 3.55 7.30
C HIS A 9 -9.92 2.26 7.95
N LYS A 10 -11.10 2.30 8.61
CA LYS A 10 -11.71 1.08 9.22
C LYS A 10 -11.93 -0.04 8.20
N ASN A 11 -12.39 0.31 7.00
CA ASN A 11 -12.59 -0.69 5.94
C ASN A 11 -11.25 -1.30 5.49
N PHE A 12 -10.22 -0.48 5.35
CA PHE A 12 -8.86 -0.95 5.05
C PHE A 12 -8.36 -1.89 6.14
N LEU A 13 -8.50 -1.54 7.43
CA LEU A 13 -8.10 -2.41 8.54
C LEU A 13 -8.79 -3.78 8.51
N ARG A 14 -10.07 -3.84 8.11
CA ARG A 14 -10.79 -5.13 7.94
C ARG A 14 -10.15 -6.00 6.86
N LYS A 15 -9.72 -5.38 5.74
CA LYS A 15 -9.02 -6.09 4.66
C LYS A 15 -7.68 -6.62 5.13
N LEU A 16 -6.91 -5.81 5.86
CA LEU A 16 -5.64 -6.24 6.46
C LEU A 16 -5.82 -7.42 7.43
N THR A 17 -6.89 -7.39 8.23
CA THR A 17 -7.20 -8.51 9.13
C THR A 17 -7.49 -9.80 8.36
N ALA A 18 -8.22 -9.73 7.24
CA ALA A 18 -8.48 -10.88 6.38
C ALA A 18 -7.18 -11.44 5.78
N ILE A 19 -6.27 -10.58 5.31
CA ILE A 19 -4.96 -10.98 4.77
C ILE A 19 -4.13 -11.71 5.85
N ILE A 20 -4.09 -11.17 7.09
CA ILE A 20 -3.40 -11.81 8.21
C ILE A 20 -4.00 -13.20 8.49
N GLN A 21 -5.33 -13.33 8.45
CA GLN A 21 -5.99 -14.60 8.68
C GLN A 21 -5.68 -15.62 7.57
N MET A 22 -5.69 -15.20 6.32
CA MET A 22 -5.29 -16.05 5.18
C MET A 22 -3.84 -16.50 5.33
N ARG A 23 -2.91 -15.61 5.66
CA ARG A 23 -1.50 -15.96 5.94
C ARG A 23 -1.40 -17.06 6.99
N ARG A 24 -2.13 -16.91 8.13
CA ARG A 24 -2.11 -17.91 9.20
C ARG A 24 -2.67 -19.27 8.76
N ASN A 25 -3.65 -19.26 7.86
CA ASN A 25 -4.19 -20.50 7.29
C ASN A 25 -3.16 -21.20 6.40
N PHE A 26 -2.45 -20.44 5.55
CA PHE A 26 -1.37 -20.99 4.72
C PHE A 26 -0.21 -21.55 5.55
N GLU A 27 0.21 -20.85 6.61
CA GLU A 27 1.27 -21.37 7.49
C GLU A 27 0.83 -22.66 8.22
N ARG A 28 -0.42 -22.77 8.62
CA ARG A 28 -0.94 -24.01 9.20
C ARG A 28 -0.95 -25.16 8.19
N ALA A 29 -1.42 -24.90 6.97
CA ALA A 29 -1.41 -25.90 5.89
C ALA A 29 0.02 -26.35 5.55
N PHE A 30 0.96 -25.43 5.53
CA PHE A 30 2.38 -25.74 5.31
C PHE A 30 2.96 -26.56 6.48
N SER A 31 2.69 -26.17 7.73
CA SER A 31 3.15 -26.91 8.94
C SER A 31 2.58 -28.31 9.03
N SER A 32 1.40 -28.56 8.48
CA SER A 32 0.79 -29.89 8.39
C SER A 32 1.19 -30.68 7.12
N SER A 33 2.12 -30.18 6.33
CA SER A 33 2.55 -30.74 5.05
C SER A 33 1.43 -30.90 4.02
N ALA A 34 0.33 -30.14 4.15
CA ALA A 34 -0.77 -30.13 3.20
C ALA A 34 -0.44 -29.35 1.91
N ILE A 35 0.55 -28.46 1.96
CA ILE A 35 1.07 -27.68 0.82
C ILE A 35 2.60 -27.71 0.83
N GLN A 36 3.20 -27.49 -0.35
CA GLN A 36 4.65 -27.49 -0.54
C GLN A 36 5.26 -26.08 -0.36
N THR A 37 6.60 -26.02 -0.37
CA THR A 37 7.34 -24.74 -0.23
C THR A 37 7.01 -23.76 -1.34
N GLU A 38 6.83 -24.23 -2.57
CA GLU A 38 6.43 -23.40 -3.71
C GLU A 38 5.06 -22.79 -3.52
N ASP A 39 4.10 -23.56 -3.01
CA ASP A 39 2.72 -23.11 -2.77
C ASP A 39 2.66 -21.99 -1.73
N ILE A 40 3.37 -22.16 -0.60
CA ILE A 40 3.39 -21.11 0.43
C ILE A 40 4.14 -19.87 -0.04
N CYS A 41 5.20 -19.99 -0.81
CA CYS A 41 5.87 -18.84 -1.43
C CYS A 41 4.93 -18.09 -2.37
N GLN A 42 4.17 -18.80 -3.19
CA GLN A 42 3.18 -18.21 -4.09
C GLN A 42 2.02 -17.57 -3.33
N ALA A 43 1.59 -18.18 -2.22
CA ALA A 43 0.59 -17.60 -1.34
C ALA A 43 1.05 -16.26 -0.76
N TYR A 44 2.29 -16.14 -0.28
CA TYR A 44 2.84 -14.87 0.19
C TYR A 44 2.91 -13.81 -0.89
N ALA A 45 3.26 -14.17 -2.13
CA ALA A 45 3.21 -13.27 -3.27
C ALA A 45 1.79 -12.74 -3.52
N GLY A 46 0.80 -13.62 -3.57
CA GLY A 46 -0.61 -13.25 -3.75
C GLY A 46 -1.12 -12.35 -2.62
N LEU A 47 -0.88 -12.71 -1.35
CA LEU A 47 -1.27 -11.90 -0.19
C LEU A 47 -0.66 -10.51 -0.22
N TYR A 48 0.58 -10.39 -0.69
CA TYR A 48 1.24 -9.10 -0.80
C TYR A 48 0.67 -8.23 -1.94
N LEU A 49 0.37 -8.83 -3.08
CA LEU A 49 -0.30 -8.12 -4.18
C LEU A 49 -1.69 -7.62 -3.76
N ASP A 50 -2.46 -8.44 -3.05
CA ASP A 50 -3.77 -8.04 -2.49
C ASP A 50 -3.62 -6.88 -1.49
N LEU A 51 -2.66 -7.00 -0.56
CA LEU A 51 -2.34 -5.97 0.42
C LEU A 51 -2.07 -4.62 -0.26
N PHE A 52 -1.25 -4.64 -1.29
CA PHE A 52 -0.81 -3.43 -1.95
C PHE A 52 -1.92 -2.82 -2.82
N THR A 53 -2.73 -3.66 -3.48
CA THR A 53 -3.92 -3.24 -4.22
C THR A 53 -4.95 -2.57 -3.29
N GLU A 54 -5.16 -3.10 -2.09
CA GLU A 54 -6.07 -2.48 -1.11
C GLU A 54 -5.52 -1.13 -0.59
N PHE A 55 -4.19 -0.99 -0.47
CA PHE A 55 -3.58 0.29 -0.12
C PHE A 55 -3.72 1.33 -1.25
N GLU A 56 -3.47 0.97 -2.50
CA GLU A 56 -3.70 1.84 -3.66
C GLU A 56 -5.18 2.27 -3.74
N SER A 57 -6.09 1.33 -3.55
CA SER A 57 -7.54 1.59 -3.50
C SER A 57 -7.95 2.53 -2.36
N LEU A 58 -7.27 2.45 -1.20
CA LEU A 58 -7.49 3.40 -0.11
C LEU A 58 -7.07 4.82 -0.52
N VAL A 59 -5.87 4.97 -1.11
CA VAL A 59 -5.34 6.27 -1.57
C VAL A 59 -6.27 6.88 -2.61
N GLU A 60 -6.69 6.09 -3.59
CA GLU A 60 -7.64 6.52 -4.64
C GLU A 60 -8.98 6.97 -4.06
N LYS A 61 -9.62 6.12 -3.24
CA LYS A 61 -10.92 6.42 -2.62
C LYS A 61 -10.87 7.64 -1.72
N LEU A 62 -9.77 7.82 -1.00
CA LEU A 62 -9.55 9.00 -0.17
C LEU A 62 -9.41 10.25 -1.07
N PHE A 63 -8.56 10.20 -2.09
CA PHE A 63 -8.31 11.32 -2.98
C PHE A 63 -9.57 11.76 -3.72
N ILE A 64 -10.18 10.85 -4.45
CA ILE A 64 -11.40 11.13 -5.24
C ILE A 64 -12.55 11.51 -4.30
N GLY A 65 -12.71 10.81 -3.18
CA GLY A 65 -13.76 11.05 -2.22
C GLY A 65 -13.67 12.43 -1.54
N LEU A 66 -12.46 12.90 -1.22
CA LEU A 66 -12.23 14.26 -0.70
C LEU A 66 -12.51 15.30 -1.80
N LEU A 67 -12.07 15.03 -3.03
CA LEU A 67 -12.22 15.98 -4.13
C LEU A 67 -13.67 16.16 -4.55
N ASN A 68 -14.48 15.08 -4.60
CA ASN A 68 -15.89 15.13 -4.96
C ASN A 68 -16.83 15.43 -3.77
N GLY A 69 -16.29 15.48 -2.55
CA GLY A 69 -17.06 15.76 -1.33
C GLY A 69 -17.84 14.56 -0.77
N GLN A 70 -17.64 13.34 -1.32
CA GLN A 70 -18.23 12.10 -0.77
C GLN A 70 -17.51 11.61 0.48
N VAL A 71 -16.28 12.08 0.69
CA VAL A 71 -15.50 11.82 1.91
C VAL A 71 -15.19 13.16 2.58
N LYS A 72 -15.29 13.19 3.92
CA LYS A 72 -14.87 14.32 4.77
C LYS A 72 -13.76 13.86 5.70
N SER A 73 -12.70 14.67 5.78
CA SER A 73 -11.69 14.53 6.84
C SER A 73 -12.20 15.18 8.13
N HIS A 74 -11.79 14.65 9.27
CA HIS A 74 -11.97 15.29 10.57
C HIS A 74 -10.93 16.40 10.80
N ASN A 75 -9.81 16.37 10.08
CA ASN A 75 -8.78 17.37 10.16
C ASN A 75 -9.20 18.61 9.34
N SER A 76 -9.37 19.75 10.00
CA SER A 76 -9.80 21.02 9.39
C SER A 76 -8.79 21.60 8.38
N SER A 77 -7.53 21.17 8.43
CA SER A 77 -6.50 21.58 7.46
C SER A 77 -6.67 20.92 6.10
N VAL A 78 -7.54 19.89 5.97
CA VAL A 78 -7.83 19.21 4.72
C VAL A 78 -8.94 19.94 3.97
N SER A 79 -8.57 20.67 2.94
CA SER A 79 -9.52 21.43 2.12
C SER A 79 -9.11 21.43 0.65
N LYS A 80 -10.11 21.52 -0.21
CA LYS A 80 -9.90 21.57 -1.67
C LYS A 80 -9.36 22.95 -2.08
N LYS A 81 -8.37 22.94 -2.95
CA LYS A 81 -7.84 24.13 -3.63
C LYS A 81 -8.62 24.42 -4.91
N ILE A 82 -9.09 23.38 -5.58
CA ILE A 82 -9.82 23.44 -6.86
C ILE A 82 -11.14 22.72 -6.70
N THR A 83 -12.20 23.28 -7.28
CA THR A 83 -13.51 22.63 -7.39
C THR A 83 -13.75 22.25 -8.84
N ILE A 84 -13.95 20.95 -9.10
CA ILE A 84 -14.27 20.41 -10.41
C ILE A 84 -15.79 20.26 -10.51
N ARG A 85 -16.38 20.74 -11.59
CA ARG A 85 -17.81 20.59 -11.90
C ARG A 85 -17.99 20.26 -13.38
N PRO A 86 -18.89 19.35 -13.75
CA PRO A 86 -19.67 18.50 -12.83
C PRO A 86 -18.81 17.47 -12.11
N ILE A 87 -19.31 16.91 -11.00
CA ILE A 87 -18.58 15.92 -10.18
C ILE A 87 -18.23 14.67 -10.99
N SER A 88 -19.05 14.30 -11.98
CA SER A 88 -18.81 13.17 -12.90
C SER A 88 -17.51 13.30 -13.71
N GLU A 89 -17.00 14.52 -13.90
CA GLU A 89 -15.79 14.76 -14.69
C GLU A 89 -14.49 14.66 -13.87
N ILE A 90 -14.57 14.41 -12.57
CA ILE A 90 -13.38 14.39 -11.71
C ILE A 90 -12.38 13.33 -12.19
N GLU A 91 -12.83 12.12 -12.46
CA GLU A 91 -11.95 11.06 -12.94
C GLU A 91 -11.36 11.40 -14.31
N THR A 92 -12.15 11.92 -15.23
CA THR A 92 -11.70 12.38 -16.55
C THR A 92 -10.63 13.45 -16.44
N VAL A 93 -10.82 14.45 -15.55
CA VAL A 93 -9.86 15.52 -15.31
C VAL A 93 -8.56 14.96 -14.69
N LEU A 94 -8.67 14.03 -13.73
CA LEU A 94 -7.51 13.40 -13.12
C LEU A 94 -6.75 12.49 -14.08
N LEU A 95 -7.43 11.79 -14.97
CA LEU A 95 -6.84 10.95 -16.02
C LEU A 95 -6.05 11.76 -17.04
N GLY A 96 -6.59 12.92 -17.45
CA GLY A 96 -6.02 13.71 -18.54
C GLY A 96 -5.90 12.88 -19.81
N LYS A 97 -4.66 12.62 -20.27
CA LYS A 97 -4.39 11.79 -21.46
C LYS A 97 -4.08 10.32 -21.14
N LYS A 98 -4.11 9.92 -19.86
CA LYS A 98 -3.80 8.55 -19.42
C LYS A 98 -5.04 7.66 -19.54
N SER A 99 -4.85 6.35 -19.73
CA SER A 99 -5.92 5.35 -19.76
C SER A 99 -6.36 4.90 -18.36
N TYR A 100 -5.52 5.10 -17.34
CA TYR A 100 -5.81 4.76 -15.94
C TYR A 100 -5.05 5.67 -14.99
N LEU A 101 -5.56 5.78 -13.75
CA LEU A 101 -4.96 6.56 -12.68
C LEU A 101 -3.89 5.73 -11.96
N GLU A 102 -2.66 6.18 -12.01
CA GLU A 102 -1.57 5.65 -11.21
C GLU A 102 -1.44 6.49 -9.94
N TRP A 103 -1.48 5.82 -8.80
CA TRP A 103 -1.27 6.47 -7.50
C TRP A 103 0.17 6.32 -7.00
N LEU A 104 0.92 5.39 -7.57
CA LEU A 104 2.32 5.13 -7.24
C LEU A 104 3.21 5.31 -8.48
N PRO A 105 4.46 5.70 -8.32
CA PRO A 105 5.14 6.07 -7.06
C PRO A 105 4.45 7.21 -6.32
N TYR A 106 4.44 7.13 -4.98
CA TYR A 106 3.66 8.05 -4.15
C TYR A 106 4.07 9.52 -4.34
N SER A 107 5.38 9.81 -4.36
CA SER A 107 5.91 11.17 -4.53
C SER A 107 5.56 11.74 -5.90
N ASP A 108 5.71 10.95 -6.97
CA ASP A 108 5.57 11.44 -8.34
C ASP A 108 4.10 11.54 -8.77
N ASN A 109 3.26 10.63 -8.30
CA ASN A 109 1.87 10.59 -8.71
C ASN A 109 0.92 11.17 -7.65
N THR A 110 0.89 10.63 -6.44
CA THR A 110 -0.07 11.04 -5.40
C THR A 110 0.24 12.44 -4.89
N LEU A 111 1.48 12.73 -4.48
CA LEU A 111 1.83 14.05 -3.91
C LEU A 111 1.76 15.17 -4.94
N ASN A 112 2.21 14.94 -6.17
CA ASN A 112 2.13 15.96 -7.21
C ASN A 112 0.67 16.33 -7.50
N ARG A 113 -0.23 15.34 -7.61
CA ARG A 113 -1.67 15.62 -7.73
C ARG A 113 -2.22 16.30 -6.48
N ALA A 114 -1.86 15.84 -5.28
CA ALA A 114 -2.35 16.43 -4.04
C ALA A 114 -2.02 17.92 -3.96
N ASN A 115 -0.81 18.33 -4.33
CA ASN A 115 -0.40 19.73 -4.36
C ASN A 115 -1.18 20.61 -5.37
N ILE A 116 -1.71 19.99 -6.42
CA ILE A 116 -2.58 20.70 -7.39
C ILE A 116 -3.98 20.89 -6.81
N TYR A 117 -4.57 19.86 -6.25
CA TYR A 117 -6.01 19.83 -5.95
C TYR A 117 -6.37 20.16 -4.50
N PHE A 118 -5.44 20.06 -3.55
CA PHE A 118 -5.67 20.33 -2.13
C PHE A 118 -4.76 21.44 -1.59
N ASN A 119 -5.23 22.21 -0.63
CA ASN A 119 -4.41 23.19 0.07
C ASN A 119 -3.28 22.48 0.82
N ASN A 120 -2.04 22.91 0.56
CA ASN A 120 -0.81 22.30 1.06
C ASN A 120 -0.67 20.78 0.75
N GLY A 121 -1.45 20.25 -0.21
CA GLY A 121 -1.47 18.83 -0.55
C GLY A 121 -2.07 17.92 0.53
N ASN A 122 -2.74 18.48 1.54
CA ASN A 122 -3.28 17.71 2.67
C ASN A 122 -4.47 16.85 2.25
N PRO A 123 -4.60 15.62 2.80
CA PRO A 123 -3.79 14.99 3.88
C PRO A 123 -2.57 14.23 3.36
N PHE A 124 -2.30 14.17 2.07
CA PHE A 124 -1.25 13.33 1.46
C PHE A 124 0.18 13.80 1.84
N THR A 125 0.33 15.05 2.23
CA THR A 125 1.60 15.63 2.71
C THR A 125 1.85 15.39 4.21
N PHE A 126 0.89 14.81 4.96
CA PHE A 126 1.09 14.49 6.37
C PHE A 126 2.10 13.35 6.60
N LEU A 127 2.34 12.54 5.60
CA LEU A 127 3.35 11.48 5.69
C LEU A 127 4.75 12.09 5.79
N ASN A 128 5.51 11.67 6.80
CA ASN A 128 6.91 12.02 6.92
C ASN A 128 7.77 11.30 5.86
N GLN A 129 9.04 11.67 5.74
CA GLN A 129 9.93 11.10 4.73
C GLN A 129 10.11 9.59 4.89
N ILE A 130 10.25 9.10 6.14
CA ILE A 130 10.38 7.66 6.43
C ILE A 130 9.18 6.88 5.91
N GLN A 131 7.95 7.38 6.10
CA GLN A 131 6.74 6.73 5.62
C GLN A 131 6.67 6.71 4.08
N LYS A 132 7.09 7.79 3.43
CA LYS A 132 7.15 7.88 1.95
C LYS A 132 8.19 6.89 1.39
N ASP A 133 9.36 6.80 2.01
CA ASP A 133 10.42 5.87 1.61
C ASP A 133 9.95 4.41 1.76
N LYS A 134 9.22 4.09 2.85
CA LYS A 134 8.61 2.78 3.03
C LYS A 134 7.62 2.45 1.90
N ILE A 135 6.70 3.37 1.56
CA ILE A 135 5.77 3.16 0.44
C ILE A 135 6.53 2.91 -0.86
N SER A 136 7.61 3.68 -1.12
CA SER A 136 8.46 3.49 -2.29
C SER A 136 9.09 2.09 -2.33
N ASN A 137 9.64 1.63 -1.21
CA ASN A 137 10.22 0.30 -1.11
C ASN A 137 9.17 -0.80 -1.30
N TYR A 138 7.98 -0.64 -0.74
CA TYR A 138 6.87 -1.58 -0.92
C TYR A 138 6.39 -1.64 -2.37
N HIS A 139 6.34 -0.51 -3.05
CA HIS A 139 6.04 -0.47 -4.49
C HIS A 139 7.11 -1.23 -5.31
N LYS A 140 8.40 -1.11 -4.98
CA LYS A 140 9.48 -1.88 -5.63
C LYS A 140 9.32 -3.40 -5.41
N ILE A 141 8.98 -3.83 -4.18
CA ILE A 141 8.70 -5.24 -3.88
C ILE A 141 7.51 -5.73 -4.71
N ARG A 142 6.41 -4.95 -4.75
CA ARG A 142 5.23 -5.27 -5.58
C ARG A 142 5.61 -5.46 -7.05
N ASN A 143 6.43 -4.57 -7.59
CA ASN A 143 6.87 -4.64 -8.97
C ASN A 143 7.76 -5.86 -9.24
N ALA A 144 8.63 -6.25 -8.30
CA ALA A 144 9.45 -7.45 -8.43
C ALA A 144 8.61 -8.74 -8.47
N ILE A 145 7.51 -8.78 -7.71
CA ILE A 145 6.57 -9.91 -7.71
C ILE A 145 5.74 -9.93 -9.01
N ALA A 146 5.16 -8.79 -9.39
CA ALA A 146 4.20 -8.72 -10.50
C ALA A 146 4.86 -8.79 -11.88
N HIS A 147 6.01 -8.15 -12.07
CA HIS A 147 6.59 -7.97 -13.40
C HIS A 147 7.82 -8.84 -13.68
N LYS A 148 8.55 -9.26 -12.65
CA LYS A 148 9.77 -10.10 -12.75
C LYS A 148 10.80 -9.57 -13.77
N SER A 149 10.74 -8.26 -14.12
CA SER A 149 11.70 -7.66 -15.06
C SER A 149 13.06 -7.49 -14.38
N LYS A 150 14.14 -7.45 -15.18
CA LYS A 150 15.50 -7.24 -14.66
C LYS A 150 15.60 -5.97 -13.80
N LYS A 151 14.94 -4.88 -14.21
CA LYS A 151 14.90 -3.64 -13.45
C LYS A 151 14.20 -3.85 -12.10
N ALA A 152 13.00 -4.45 -12.10
CA ALA A 152 12.25 -4.65 -10.86
C ALA A 152 12.98 -5.55 -9.87
N ILE A 153 13.66 -6.60 -10.34
CA ILE A 153 14.50 -7.47 -9.51
C ILE A 153 15.71 -6.70 -8.97
N ASN A 154 16.37 -5.86 -9.78
CA ASN A 154 17.49 -5.05 -9.30
C ASN A 154 17.04 -4.04 -8.23
N ASP A 155 15.88 -3.37 -8.41
CA ASP A 155 15.31 -2.45 -7.44
C ASP A 155 14.98 -3.16 -6.11
N PHE A 156 14.46 -4.39 -6.17
CA PHE A 156 14.26 -5.23 -4.99
C PHE A 156 15.57 -5.62 -4.32
N ASN A 157 16.58 -6.03 -5.10
CA ASN A 157 17.90 -6.39 -4.56
C ASN A 157 18.56 -5.24 -3.82
N GLN A 158 18.35 -3.99 -4.25
CA GLN A 158 18.82 -2.81 -3.52
C GLN A 158 18.18 -2.69 -2.13
N ILE A 159 16.90 -3.08 -1.98
CA ILE A 159 16.21 -3.06 -0.68
C ILE A 159 16.81 -4.09 0.27
N ILE A 160 17.09 -5.28 -0.22
CA ILE A 160 17.57 -6.38 0.63
C ILE A 160 19.08 -6.42 0.81
N SER A 161 19.86 -5.67 0.01
CA SER A 161 21.33 -5.70 0.05
C SER A 161 21.94 -5.39 1.44
N PRO A 162 21.37 -4.46 2.25
CA PRO A 162 21.92 -4.19 3.59
C PRO A 162 21.48 -5.22 4.63
N LEU A 163 20.63 -6.20 4.29
CA LEU A 163 20.04 -7.15 5.22
C LEU A 163 20.81 -8.48 5.23
N THR A 164 20.95 -9.06 6.42
CA THR A 164 21.45 -10.42 6.57
C THR A 164 20.32 -11.41 6.37
N LEU A 165 20.23 -12.02 5.18
CA LEU A 165 19.19 -12.94 4.77
C LEU A 165 19.77 -14.28 4.33
N PHE A 166 19.05 -15.35 4.64
CA PHE A 166 19.37 -16.68 4.09
C PHE A 166 19.15 -16.74 2.57
N PRO A 167 19.80 -17.64 1.83
CA PRO A 167 19.66 -17.70 0.35
C PRO A 167 18.20 -17.78 -0.12
N HIS A 168 17.35 -18.57 0.55
CA HIS A 168 15.93 -18.72 0.19
C HIS A 168 15.08 -17.49 0.51
N GLU A 169 15.55 -16.60 1.40
CA GLU A 169 14.89 -15.33 1.75
C GLU A 169 15.23 -14.20 0.77
N ARG A 170 16.19 -14.39 -0.12
CA ARG A 170 16.62 -13.36 -1.09
C ARG A 170 15.73 -13.25 -2.32
N THR A 171 14.63 -13.98 -2.36
CA THR A 171 13.56 -13.81 -3.35
C THR A 171 12.47 -12.89 -2.77
N PRO A 172 11.68 -12.17 -3.58
CA PRO A 172 10.59 -11.34 -3.06
C PRO A 172 9.62 -12.11 -2.14
N GLN A 173 9.29 -13.34 -2.50
CA GLN A 173 8.39 -14.21 -1.72
C GLN A 173 9.04 -14.68 -0.42
N GLY A 174 10.29 -15.15 -0.49
CA GLY A 174 11.06 -15.58 0.66
C GLY A 174 11.29 -14.43 1.65
N PHE A 175 11.60 -13.24 1.15
CA PHE A 175 11.72 -12.02 1.95
C PHE A 175 10.43 -11.71 2.72
N LEU A 176 9.27 -11.77 2.08
CA LEU A 176 8.00 -11.52 2.75
C LEU A 176 7.70 -12.52 3.87
N ARG A 177 8.19 -13.75 3.73
CA ARG A 177 8.02 -14.81 4.71
C ARG A 177 9.09 -14.79 5.80
N SER A 178 10.24 -14.14 5.58
CA SER A 178 11.34 -14.06 6.56
C SER A 178 10.90 -13.43 7.88
N ILE A 179 11.56 -13.81 8.96
CA ILE A 179 11.32 -13.28 10.32
C ILE A 179 12.57 -12.49 10.73
N PRO A 180 12.61 -11.18 10.46
CA PRO A 180 13.82 -10.36 10.70
C PRO A 180 14.18 -10.20 12.17
N ASN A 181 13.19 -10.38 13.06
CA ASN A 181 13.40 -10.33 14.51
C ASN A 181 12.68 -11.49 15.19
N ILE A 182 13.45 -12.49 15.63
CA ILE A 182 12.96 -13.69 16.28
C ILE A 182 12.17 -13.36 17.57
N ALA A 183 12.53 -12.32 18.30
CA ALA A 183 11.85 -11.93 19.53
C ALA A 183 10.38 -11.51 19.28
N THR A 184 10.08 -10.94 18.12
CA THR A 184 8.71 -10.56 17.76
C THR A 184 7.96 -11.69 17.07
N GLY A 185 8.66 -12.64 16.44
CA GLY A 185 8.09 -13.73 15.64
C GLY A 185 7.28 -13.26 14.42
N LYS A 186 7.33 -11.97 14.10
CA LYS A 186 6.59 -11.41 12.96
C LYS A 186 7.33 -11.62 11.66
N THR A 187 6.60 -12.08 10.65
CA THR A 187 7.11 -12.11 9.29
C THR A 187 7.26 -10.69 8.73
N GLN A 188 8.11 -10.52 7.71
CA GLN A 188 8.25 -9.24 7.01
C GLN A 188 6.92 -8.74 6.45
N LEU A 189 6.06 -9.63 5.95
CA LEU A 189 4.70 -9.28 5.52
C LEU A 189 3.87 -8.65 6.66
N GLU A 190 3.93 -9.22 7.87
CA GLU A 190 3.20 -8.67 9.03
C GLU A 190 3.74 -7.31 9.47
N ILE A 191 5.05 -7.11 9.38
CA ILE A 191 5.67 -5.80 9.65
C ILE A 191 5.18 -4.76 8.65
N ILE A 192 5.17 -5.09 7.36
CA ILE A 192 4.66 -4.21 6.31
C ILE A 192 3.17 -3.88 6.55
N ILE A 193 2.37 -4.86 6.93
CA ILE A 193 0.95 -4.64 7.28
C ILE A 193 0.83 -3.64 8.44
N ASP A 194 1.60 -3.78 9.50
CA ASP A 194 1.54 -2.88 10.65
C ASP A 194 1.99 -1.46 10.28
N GLU A 195 2.98 -1.32 9.42
CA GLU A 195 3.43 -0.03 8.89
C GLU A 195 2.37 0.63 7.98
N LEU A 196 1.71 -0.13 7.12
CA LEU A 196 0.61 0.39 6.29
C LEU A 196 -0.62 0.76 7.13
N LYS A 197 -0.89 0.11 8.26
CA LYS A 197 -1.90 0.56 9.24
C LYS A 197 -1.56 1.95 9.78
N ALA A 198 -0.31 2.17 10.20
CA ALA A 198 0.12 3.47 10.70
C ALA A 198 0.06 4.56 9.61
N ILE A 199 0.51 4.25 8.39
CA ILE A 199 0.44 5.15 7.25
C ILE A 199 -1.02 5.52 6.93
N SER A 200 -1.90 4.53 6.85
CA SER A 200 -3.33 4.75 6.58
C SER A 200 -4.02 5.55 7.69
N PHE A 201 -3.61 5.38 8.94
CA PHE A 201 -4.07 6.21 10.05
C PHE A 201 -3.69 7.67 9.83
N THR A 202 -2.43 7.96 9.51
CA THR A 202 -1.95 9.32 9.23
C THR A 202 -2.70 9.99 8.07
N LEU A 203 -3.02 9.23 7.01
CA LEU A 203 -3.75 9.77 5.86
C LEU A 203 -5.23 10.06 6.14
N CYS A 204 -5.85 9.31 7.04
CA CYS A 204 -7.30 9.34 7.23
C CYS A 204 -7.77 10.10 8.49
N ASN A 205 -6.87 10.47 9.40
CA ASN A 205 -7.15 11.15 10.65
C ASN A 205 -6.38 12.45 10.79
#